data_0d9b237cf98e94465be435b4a88e2bce
#
_entry.id   0d9b237cf98e94465be435b4a88e2bce
#
_cell.length_a   1.000
_cell.length_b   1.000
_cell.length_c   1.000
_cell.angle_alpha   90.00
_cell.angle_beta   90.00
_cell.angle_gamma   90.00
#
_symmetry.space_group_name_H-M   'P 1'
#
loop_
_entity.id
_entity.type
_entity.pdbx_description
1 polymer ?
#
loop_
_entity_poly.entity_id
_entity_poly.type
_entity_poly.pdbx_seq_one_letter_code
_entity_poly.pdbx_strand_id
1 'polypeptide(L)'
;DLVLRVGASDVVDGSQLRELIRASGRGGQSQALAWRVERDGRQLDLLVQADVVQEASGSVGRIGAYVGAAPEMVNVRYGATEGLWKGAERTWEVSVLTLRMLGRMVIGEASVKNLSGPLTIADYAGRSASMGLTQYLAFLALISVSLGVLNLLPLPVLDGGHLMYYLWEALTGRSVSDAWMERLQRGGVAVLLLMMSIALFNDLTRLFG
;
A
#
# COMPACT_ATOMS: atom_id res chain seq x y z
N ASP A 1 -5.70 24.22 -13.99
CA ASP A 1 -6.87 24.40 -14.86
C ASP A 1 -8.11 23.85 -14.18
N LEU A 2 -9.22 24.57 -14.25
CA LEU A 2 -10.53 24.10 -13.83
C LEU A 2 -11.24 23.53 -15.06
N VAL A 3 -11.61 22.27 -15.05
CA VAL A 3 -12.33 21.65 -16.17
C VAL A 3 -13.82 21.94 -15.99
N LEU A 4 -14.40 22.64 -16.94
CA LEU A 4 -15.81 23.04 -16.92
C LEU A 4 -16.70 22.03 -17.68
N ARG A 5 -16.20 21.49 -18.81
CA ARG A 5 -16.96 20.60 -19.69
C ARG A 5 -16.05 19.62 -20.41
N VAL A 6 -16.55 18.39 -20.61
CA VAL A 6 -15.91 17.36 -21.44
C VAL A 6 -16.93 16.84 -22.45
N GLY A 7 -16.68 17.09 -23.73
CA GLY A 7 -17.64 16.78 -24.78
C GLY A 7 -19.00 17.51 -24.57
N ALA A 8 -20.05 16.74 -24.39
CA ALA A 8 -21.40 17.25 -24.12
C ALA A 8 -21.75 17.37 -22.62
N SER A 9 -20.87 16.91 -21.73
CA SER A 9 -21.12 16.79 -20.28
C SER A 9 -20.44 17.91 -19.51
N ASP A 10 -21.18 18.66 -18.70
CA ASP A 10 -20.61 19.59 -17.75
C ASP A 10 -20.00 18.81 -16.57
N VAL A 11 -18.85 19.29 -16.08
CA VAL A 11 -18.10 18.64 -15.01
C VAL A 11 -18.42 19.34 -13.69
N VAL A 12 -18.96 18.57 -12.75
CA VAL A 12 -19.32 19.07 -11.42
C VAL A 12 -18.19 18.79 -10.40
N ASP A 13 -17.54 17.63 -10.51
CA ASP A 13 -16.48 17.22 -9.60
C ASP A 13 -15.40 16.36 -10.26
N GLY A 14 -14.31 16.13 -9.53
CA GLY A 14 -13.18 15.34 -10.01
C GLY A 14 -13.49 13.84 -10.16
N SER A 15 -14.52 13.32 -9.51
CA SER A 15 -14.94 11.91 -9.63
C SER A 15 -15.64 11.70 -10.97
N GLN A 16 -16.56 12.59 -11.31
CA GLN A 16 -17.23 12.60 -12.61
C GLN A 16 -16.22 12.78 -13.76
N LEU A 17 -15.25 13.69 -13.59
CA LEU A 17 -14.20 13.88 -14.59
C LEU A 17 -13.39 12.60 -14.81
N ARG A 18 -13.02 11.90 -13.74
CA ARG A 18 -12.32 10.60 -13.85
C ARG A 18 -13.16 9.54 -14.56
N GLU A 19 -14.45 9.49 -14.30
CA GLU A 19 -15.37 8.57 -14.98
C GLU A 19 -15.45 8.86 -16.48
N LEU A 20 -15.58 10.12 -16.87
CA LEU A 20 -15.60 10.54 -18.27
C LEU A 20 -14.30 10.17 -18.99
N ILE A 21 -13.16 10.39 -18.36
CA ILE A 21 -11.85 9.98 -18.88
C ILE A 21 -11.76 8.46 -19.03
N ARG A 22 -12.15 7.69 -18.02
CA ARG A 22 -12.14 6.22 -18.12
C ARG A 22 -13.09 5.71 -19.20
N ALA A 23 -14.25 6.32 -19.33
CA ALA A 23 -15.24 5.96 -20.33
C ALA A 23 -14.76 6.21 -21.77
N SER A 24 -13.90 7.21 -22.00
CA SER A 24 -13.37 7.53 -23.34
C SER A 24 -12.46 6.45 -23.95
N GLY A 25 -11.96 5.51 -23.13
CA GLY A 25 -11.18 4.36 -23.60
C GLY A 25 -11.99 3.05 -23.72
N ARG A 26 -13.28 3.06 -23.38
CA ARG A 26 -14.14 1.88 -23.53
C ARG A 26 -14.30 1.56 -25.01
N GLY A 27 -13.99 0.30 -25.38
CA GLY A 27 -14.01 -0.14 -26.78
C GLY A 27 -12.63 -0.20 -27.45
N GLY A 28 -11.57 0.10 -26.72
CA GLY A 28 -10.19 -0.09 -27.19
C GLY A 28 -9.71 0.97 -28.19
N GLN A 29 -10.48 2.01 -28.45
CA GLN A 29 -10.11 3.13 -29.31
C GLN A 29 -10.03 4.42 -28.50
N SER A 30 -8.95 5.17 -28.71
CA SER A 30 -8.76 6.49 -28.14
C SER A 30 -9.64 7.50 -28.88
N GLN A 31 -10.61 8.10 -28.18
CA GLN A 31 -11.42 9.20 -28.72
C GLN A 31 -10.88 10.54 -28.23
N ALA A 32 -10.63 11.47 -29.15
CA ALA A 32 -10.33 12.84 -28.81
C ALA A 32 -11.64 13.53 -28.33
N LEU A 33 -11.62 14.08 -27.14
CA LEU A 33 -12.75 14.79 -26.54
C LEU A 33 -12.44 16.29 -26.48
N ALA A 34 -13.41 17.11 -26.86
CA ALA A 34 -13.31 18.55 -26.67
C ALA A 34 -13.51 18.90 -25.18
N TRP A 35 -12.53 19.55 -24.60
CA TRP A 35 -12.55 19.99 -23.21
C TRP A 35 -12.63 21.50 -23.16
N ARG A 36 -13.51 22.02 -22.33
CA ARG A 36 -13.51 23.43 -21.96
C ARG A 36 -12.94 23.57 -20.58
N VAL A 37 -11.83 24.29 -20.47
CA VAL A 37 -11.12 24.54 -19.23
C VAL A 37 -10.99 26.03 -18.96
N GLU A 38 -10.95 26.38 -17.68
CA GLU A 38 -10.61 27.74 -17.23
C GLU A 38 -9.16 27.72 -16.71
N ARG A 39 -8.33 28.58 -17.29
CA ARG A 39 -6.93 28.81 -16.90
C ARG A 39 -6.73 30.30 -16.73
N ASP A 40 -6.32 30.72 -15.53
CA ASP A 40 -6.05 32.13 -15.18
C ASP A 40 -7.26 33.06 -15.51
N GLY A 41 -8.49 32.59 -15.25
CA GLY A 41 -9.72 33.31 -15.51
C GLY A 41 -10.13 33.38 -16.98
N ARG A 42 -9.45 32.64 -17.88
CA ARG A 42 -9.80 32.57 -19.31
C ARG A 42 -10.28 31.16 -19.68
N GLN A 43 -11.37 31.11 -20.43
CA GLN A 43 -11.86 29.84 -20.96
C GLN A 43 -11.09 29.47 -22.23
N LEU A 44 -10.66 28.21 -22.28
CA LEU A 44 -9.91 27.62 -23.40
C LEU A 44 -10.60 26.31 -23.79
N ASP A 45 -10.79 26.12 -25.10
CA ASP A 45 -11.23 24.86 -25.65
C ASP A 45 -10.02 24.05 -26.10
N LEU A 46 -9.84 22.85 -25.56
CA LEU A 46 -8.72 21.94 -25.81
C LEU A 46 -9.25 20.62 -26.36
N LEU A 47 -8.53 20.02 -27.30
CA LEU A 47 -8.75 18.64 -27.71
C LEU A 47 -7.82 17.74 -26.89
N VAL A 48 -8.40 16.91 -26.06
CA VAL A 48 -7.66 15.98 -25.19
C VAL A 48 -7.92 14.56 -25.68
N GLN A 49 -6.85 13.84 -25.98
CA GLN A 49 -6.87 12.43 -26.34
C GLN A 49 -6.37 11.61 -25.18
N ALA A 50 -7.20 10.65 -24.71
CA ALA A 50 -6.80 9.73 -23.65
C ALA A 50 -6.09 8.52 -24.25
N ASP A 51 -5.00 8.07 -23.64
CA ASP A 51 -4.39 6.79 -23.95
C ASP A 51 -5.30 5.64 -23.49
N VAL A 52 -5.32 4.54 -24.25
CA VAL A 52 -6.09 3.36 -23.89
C VAL A 52 -5.20 2.38 -23.13
N VAL A 53 -5.56 2.10 -21.90
CA VAL A 53 -4.86 1.14 -21.03
C VAL A 53 -5.75 -0.07 -20.76
N GLN A 54 -5.20 -1.27 -20.87
CA GLN A 54 -5.90 -2.52 -20.52
C GLN A 54 -5.81 -2.73 -19.01
N GLU A 55 -6.96 -2.72 -18.34
CA GLU A 55 -7.10 -3.12 -16.94
C GLU A 55 -7.81 -4.48 -16.87
N ALA A 56 -7.79 -5.13 -15.70
CA ALA A 56 -8.48 -6.41 -15.49
C ALA A 56 -10.00 -6.34 -15.76
N SER A 57 -10.58 -5.14 -15.68
CA SER A 57 -11.99 -4.85 -15.93
C SER A 57 -12.31 -4.42 -17.39
N GLY A 58 -11.29 -4.38 -18.27
CA GLY A 58 -11.43 -3.95 -19.68
C GLY A 58 -10.57 -2.75 -20.04
N SER A 59 -10.76 -2.25 -21.28
CA SER A 59 -10.05 -1.07 -21.78
C SER A 59 -10.60 0.20 -21.15
N VAL A 60 -9.72 1.05 -20.61
CA VAL A 60 -10.09 2.36 -20.01
C VAL A 60 -9.21 3.46 -20.56
N GLY A 61 -9.78 4.67 -20.67
CA GLY A 61 -9.04 5.87 -21.02
C GLY A 61 -8.19 6.38 -19.86
N ARG A 62 -6.99 6.85 -20.14
CA ARG A 62 -6.06 7.45 -19.20
C ARG A 62 -5.43 8.70 -19.78
N ILE A 63 -5.37 9.77 -19.02
CA ILE A 63 -4.61 10.98 -19.35
C ILE A 63 -3.46 11.15 -18.37
N GLY A 64 -2.35 11.70 -18.83
CA GLY A 64 -1.16 11.98 -18.01
C GLY A 64 -1.30 13.20 -17.08
N ALA A 65 -2.54 13.51 -16.62
CA ALA A 65 -2.83 14.65 -15.76
C ALA A 65 -3.39 14.22 -14.41
N TYR A 66 -3.09 15.00 -13.39
CA TYR A 66 -3.68 14.80 -12.06
C TYR A 66 -5.09 15.39 -12.05
N VAL A 67 -6.09 14.56 -11.79
CA VAL A 67 -7.50 14.99 -11.73
C VAL A 67 -7.94 15.13 -10.29
N GLY A 68 -8.23 16.34 -9.87
CA GLY A 68 -8.71 16.72 -8.54
C GLY A 68 -7.92 17.89 -7.97
N ALA A 69 -8.56 18.68 -7.09
CA ALA A 69 -7.83 19.62 -6.25
C ALA A 69 -6.90 18.82 -5.32
N ALA A 70 -5.67 19.28 -5.12
CA ALA A 70 -4.83 18.74 -4.08
C ALA A 70 -5.60 18.88 -2.74
N PRO A 71 -5.74 17.80 -1.94
CA PRO A 71 -6.43 17.91 -0.68
C PRO A 71 -5.71 18.97 0.18
N GLU A 72 -6.50 19.90 0.75
CA GLU A 72 -5.94 20.85 1.71
C GLU A 72 -5.38 20.06 2.90
N MET A 73 -4.07 20.06 3.01
CA MET A 73 -3.37 19.41 4.13
C MET A 73 -3.53 20.28 5.37
N VAL A 74 -4.44 19.89 6.24
CA VAL A 74 -4.63 20.56 7.53
C VAL A 74 -3.71 19.90 8.57
N ASN A 75 -2.86 20.71 9.22
CA ASN A 75 -2.06 20.26 10.34
C ASN A 75 -2.94 20.12 11.60
N VAL A 76 -3.32 18.89 11.93
CA VAL A 76 -4.05 18.58 13.17
C VAL A 76 -3.02 18.35 14.28
N ARG A 77 -3.10 19.14 15.37
CA ARG A 77 -2.26 18.97 16.56
C ARG A 77 -3.13 18.43 17.69
N TYR A 78 -2.74 17.30 18.22
CA TYR A 78 -3.38 16.68 19.37
C TYR A 78 -2.66 17.05 20.68
N GLY A 79 -3.40 17.16 21.78
CA GLY A 79 -2.82 17.19 23.12
C GLY A 79 -2.12 15.89 23.47
N ALA A 80 -1.28 15.88 24.51
CA ALA A 80 -0.46 14.70 24.86
C ALA A 80 -1.32 13.44 25.12
N THR A 81 -2.40 13.54 25.86
CA THR A 81 -3.30 12.41 26.17
C THR A 81 -4.07 11.94 24.94
N GLU A 82 -4.59 12.88 24.17
CA GLU A 82 -5.31 12.56 22.93
C GLU A 82 -4.38 11.98 21.86
N GLY A 83 -3.15 12.50 21.76
CA GLY A 83 -2.11 11.96 20.87
C GLY A 83 -1.72 10.53 21.22
N LEU A 84 -1.59 10.18 22.50
CA LEU A 84 -1.35 8.82 22.96
C LEU A 84 -2.51 7.89 22.57
N TRP A 85 -3.74 8.32 22.79
CA TRP A 85 -4.93 7.52 22.41
C TRP A 85 -5.00 7.29 20.90
N LYS A 86 -4.81 8.36 20.11
CA LYS A 86 -4.78 8.25 18.64
C LYS A 86 -3.60 7.40 18.14
N GLY A 87 -2.46 7.45 18.81
CA GLY A 87 -1.33 6.57 18.54
C GLY A 87 -1.65 5.09 18.79
N ALA A 88 -2.32 4.78 19.91
CA ALA A 88 -2.74 3.42 20.23
C ALA A 88 -3.82 2.92 19.23
N GLU A 89 -4.81 3.74 18.90
CA GLU A 89 -5.82 3.44 17.89
C GLU A 89 -5.16 3.13 16.53
N ARG A 90 -4.22 3.98 16.10
CA ARG A 90 -3.51 3.77 14.83
C ARG A 90 -2.64 2.53 14.83
N THR A 91 -1.98 2.23 15.95
CA THR A 91 -1.20 1.00 16.12
C THR A 91 -2.08 -0.23 15.97
N TRP A 92 -3.27 -0.21 16.58
CA TRP A 92 -4.25 -1.31 16.45
C TRP A 92 -4.72 -1.49 15.01
N GLU A 93 -5.13 -0.39 14.34
CA GLU A 93 -5.55 -0.42 12.94
C GLU A 93 -4.48 -1.01 12.02
N VAL A 94 -3.24 -0.54 12.14
CA VAL A 94 -2.11 -1.04 11.34
C VAL A 94 -1.84 -2.51 11.63
N SER A 95 -1.91 -2.93 12.90
CA SER A 95 -1.72 -4.33 13.30
C SER A 95 -2.78 -5.24 12.67
N VAL A 96 -4.05 -4.86 12.77
CA VAL A 96 -5.16 -5.61 12.17
C VAL A 96 -5.05 -5.65 10.64
N LEU A 97 -4.69 -4.51 10.03
CA LEU A 97 -4.49 -4.44 8.57
C LEU A 97 -3.36 -5.38 8.13
N THR A 98 -2.22 -5.37 8.83
CA THR A 98 -1.07 -6.24 8.55
C THR A 98 -1.47 -7.71 8.63
N LEU A 99 -2.14 -8.13 9.71
CA LEU A 99 -2.63 -9.52 9.87
C LEU A 99 -3.63 -9.91 8.77
N ARG A 100 -4.54 -9.00 8.42
CA ARG A 100 -5.54 -9.25 7.35
C ARG A 100 -4.86 -9.40 5.98
N MET A 101 -3.87 -8.57 5.67
CA MET A 101 -3.12 -8.68 4.43
C MET A 101 -2.32 -9.97 4.35
N LEU A 102 -1.66 -10.37 5.44
CA LEU A 102 -0.96 -11.66 5.52
C LEU A 102 -1.92 -12.84 5.35
N GLY A 103 -3.10 -12.80 6.01
CA GLY A 103 -4.13 -13.81 5.83
C GLY A 103 -4.55 -13.95 4.36
N ARG A 104 -4.80 -12.83 3.68
CA ARG A 104 -5.15 -12.82 2.24
C ARG A 104 -4.02 -13.34 1.34
N MET A 105 -2.76 -13.10 1.71
CA MET A 105 -1.62 -13.68 0.97
C MET A 105 -1.57 -15.20 1.12
N VAL A 106 -1.82 -15.73 2.31
CA VAL A 106 -1.83 -17.18 2.57
C VAL A 106 -2.95 -17.89 1.81
N ILE A 107 -4.14 -17.29 1.69
CA ILE A 107 -5.27 -17.86 0.93
C ILE A 107 -5.20 -17.56 -0.58
N GLY A 108 -4.16 -16.86 -1.05
CA GLY A 108 -3.94 -16.57 -2.47
C GLY A 108 -4.76 -15.41 -3.05
N GLU A 109 -5.49 -14.67 -2.20
CA GLU A 109 -6.27 -13.50 -2.62
C GLU A 109 -5.40 -12.25 -2.84
N ALA A 110 -4.21 -12.20 -2.26
CA ALA A 110 -3.25 -11.12 -2.45
C ALA A 110 -1.98 -11.64 -3.13
N SER A 111 -1.51 -10.89 -4.12
CA SER A 111 -0.30 -11.25 -4.85
C SER A 111 0.95 -11.06 -3.99
N VAL A 112 1.84 -12.06 -4.01
CA VAL A 112 3.18 -11.98 -3.41
C VAL A 112 4.07 -10.89 -4.05
N LYS A 113 3.68 -10.37 -5.22
CA LYS A 113 4.31 -9.20 -5.85
C LYS A 113 4.15 -7.91 -5.02
N ASN A 114 3.20 -7.89 -4.10
CA ASN A 114 3.01 -6.78 -3.16
C ASN A 114 3.99 -6.82 -1.97
N LEU A 115 4.79 -7.87 -1.87
CA LEU A 115 5.83 -7.96 -0.86
C LEU A 115 6.94 -6.95 -1.18
N SER A 116 7.12 -6.00 -0.29
CA SER A 116 8.21 -5.03 -0.37
C SER A 116 9.46 -5.64 0.27
N GLY A 117 10.56 -5.56 -0.44
CA GLY A 117 11.85 -6.00 0.07
C GLY A 117 12.65 -4.86 0.70
N PRO A 118 13.88 -5.13 1.11
CA PRO A 118 14.73 -4.17 1.82
C PRO A 118 15.05 -2.91 1.00
N LEU A 119 15.14 -3.02 -0.32
CA LEU A 119 15.42 -1.87 -1.20
C LEU A 119 14.22 -0.92 -1.26
N THR A 120 13.01 -1.46 -1.38
CA THR A 120 11.78 -0.67 -1.34
C THR A 120 11.64 0.03 0.02
N ILE A 121 11.96 -0.65 1.14
CA ILE A 121 11.92 -0.05 2.48
C ILE A 121 12.92 1.11 2.58
N ALA A 122 14.14 0.93 2.06
CA ALA A 122 15.16 1.97 2.05
C ALA A 122 14.75 3.19 1.20
N ASP A 123 14.13 2.98 0.04
CA ASP A 123 13.60 4.06 -0.81
C ASP A 123 12.50 4.86 -0.09
N TYR A 124 11.53 4.17 0.54
CA TYR A 124 10.50 4.84 1.34
C TYR A 124 11.08 5.58 2.55
N ALA A 125 12.11 5.04 3.20
CA ALA A 125 12.81 5.73 4.28
C ALA A 125 13.43 7.04 3.79
N GLY A 126 14.14 7.01 2.65
CA GLY A 126 14.73 8.19 2.03
C GLY A 126 13.70 9.24 1.64
N ARG A 127 12.61 8.82 0.99
CA ARG A 127 11.50 9.72 0.62
C ARG A 127 10.82 10.34 1.86
N SER A 128 10.57 9.53 2.89
CA SER A 128 9.96 10.02 4.14
C SER A 128 10.87 11.03 4.84
N ALA A 129 12.19 10.79 4.86
CA ALA A 129 13.16 11.73 5.41
C ALA A 129 13.20 13.05 4.64
N SER A 130 13.10 13.03 3.31
CA SER A 130 13.04 14.23 2.47
C SER A 130 11.77 15.06 2.67
N MET A 131 10.65 14.42 3.10
CA MET A 131 9.39 15.10 3.43
C MET A 131 9.40 15.75 4.82
N GLY A 132 10.40 15.44 5.66
CA GLY A 132 10.60 16.04 6.97
C GLY A 132 10.48 15.05 8.13
N LEU A 133 10.87 15.52 9.32
CA LEU A 133 10.99 14.69 10.53
C LEU A 133 9.69 13.98 10.90
N THR A 134 8.55 14.65 10.80
CA THR A 134 7.24 14.08 11.17
C THR A 134 6.91 12.87 10.31
N GLN A 135 7.08 12.97 9.00
CA GLN A 135 6.84 11.88 8.03
C GLN A 135 7.81 10.72 8.25
N TYR A 136 9.07 11.05 8.54
CA TYR A 136 10.07 10.04 8.84
C TYR A 136 9.75 9.27 10.14
N LEU A 137 9.36 9.96 11.21
CA LEU A 137 8.94 9.30 12.45
C LEU A 137 7.67 8.46 12.27
N ALA A 138 6.69 8.94 11.48
CA ALA A 138 5.50 8.17 11.16
C ALA A 138 5.84 6.89 10.35
N PHE A 139 6.78 6.98 9.41
CA PHE A 139 7.30 5.83 8.68
C PHE A 139 8.00 4.82 9.62
N LEU A 140 8.88 5.29 10.52
CA LEU A 140 9.54 4.42 11.50
C LEU A 140 8.54 3.73 12.43
N ALA A 141 7.51 4.45 12.88
CA ALA A 141 6.44 3.87 13.69
C ALA A 141 5.68 2.78 12.93
N LEU A 142 5.35 3.02 11.65
CA LEU A 142 4.69 2.03 10.79
C LEU A 142 5.53 0.76 10.64
N ILE A 143 6.81 0.89 10.33
CA ILE A 143 7.74 -0.25 10.21
C ILE A 143 7.87 -0.99 11.53
N SER A 144 8.01 -0.26 12.66
CA SER A 144 8.13 -0.87 13.99
C SER A 144 6.89 -1.70 14.36
N VAL A 145 5.68 -1.16 14.12
CA VAL A 145 4.43 -1.88 14.36
C VAL A 145 4.33 -3.12 13.46
N SER A 146 4.62 -2.96 12.16
CA SER A 146 4.57 -4.09 11.22
C SER A 146 5.56 -5.19 11.60
N LEU A 147 6.79 -4.83 11.98
CA LEU A 147 7.80 -5.79 12.43
C LEU A 147 7.39 -6.49 13.74
N GLY A 148 6.80 -5.74 14.68
CA GLY A 148 6.26 -6.31 15.92
C GLY A 148 5.15 -7.33 15.64
N VAL A 149 4.21 -7.00 14.75
CA VAL A 149 3.13 -7.92 14.34
C VAL A 149 3.70 -9.16 13.64
N LEU A 150 4.66 -8.99 12.74
CA LEU A 150 5.32 -10.12 12.07
C LEU A 150 6.05 -11.02 13.08
N ASN A 151 6.74 -10.45 14.07
CA ASN A 151 7.44 -11.23 15.10
C ASN A 151 6.48 -12.01 16.01
N LEU A 152 5.22 -11.57 16.17
CA LEU A 152 4.20 -12.29 16.91
C LEU A 152 3.54 -13.44 16.12
N LEU A 153 3.85 -13.57 14.82
CA LEU A 153 3.34 -14.71 14.05
C LEU A 153 3.87 -16.05 14.60
N PRO A 154 3.07 -17.12 14.52
CA PRO A 154 3.45 -18.45 15.02
C PRO A 154 4.46 -19.15 14.10
N LEU A 155 5.54 -18.46 13.77
CA LEU A 155 6.63 -19.00 12.96
C LEU A 155 7.80 -19.39 13.86
N PRO A 156 8.38 -20.59 13.71
CA PRO A 156 9.36 -21.15 14.64
C PRO A 156 10.64 -20.33 14.83
N VAL A 157 10.91 -19.38 13.95
CA VAL A 157 12.12 -18.53 13.94
C VAL A 157 11.86 -17.18 14.61
N LEU A 158 10.58 -16.84 14.82
CA LEU A 158 10.15 -15.56 15.36
C LEU A 158 9.72 -15.73 16.83
N ASP A 159 9.62 -14.63 17.55
CA ASP A 159 9.23 -14.61 18.97
C ASP A 159 7.87 -15.28 19.21
N GLY A 160 6.92 -15.11 18.28
CA GLY A 160 5.61 -15.78 18.32
C GLY A 160 5.69 -17.31 18.26
N GLY A 161 6.69 -17.87 17.60
CA GLY A 161 6.95 -19.31 17.62
C GLY A 161 7.40 -19.78 18.99
N HIS A 162 8.32 -19.06 19.65
CA HIS A 162 8.72 -19.37 21.03
C HIS A 162 7.54 -19.21 22.00
N LEU A 163 6.73 -18.20 21.84
CA LEU A 163 5.52 -18.01 22.64
C LEU A 163 4.56 -19.20 22.52
N MET A 164 4.40 -19.75 21.31
CA MET A 164 3.60 -20.97 21.10
C MET A 164 4.18 -22.20 21.80
N TYR A 165 5.50 -22.36 21.84
CA TYR A 165 6.12 -23.46 22.58
C TYR A 165 5.85 -23.36 24.09
N TYR A 166 5.99 -22.15 24.66
CA TYR A 166 5.69 -21.92 26.07
C TYR A 166 4.20 -22.10 26.38
N LEU A 167 3.31 -21.67 25.48
CA LEU A 167 1.87 -21.88 25.63
C LEU A 167 1.53 -23.39 25.60
N TRP A 168 2.14 -24.13 24.68
CA TRP A 168 1.99 -25.58 24.62
C TRP A 168 2.44 -26.25 25.91
N GLU A 169 3.59 -25.87 26.43
CA GLU A 169 4.13 -26.41 27.69
C GLU A 169 3.21 -26.08 28.87
N ALA A 170 2.70 -24.84 28.93
CA ALA A 170 1.77 -24.41 29.98
C ALA A 170 0.45 -25.18 29.95
N LEU A 171 -0.07 -25.51 28.76
CA LEU A 171 -1.36 -26.21 28.60
C LEU A 171 -1.23 -27.73 28.77
N THR A 172 -0.12 -28.33 28.33
CA THR A 172 0.03 -29.80 28.32
C THR A 172 0.92 -30.33 29.43
N GLY A 173 1.66 -29.44 30.13
CA GLY A 173 2.67 -29.83 31.12
C GLY A 173 3.89 -30.55 30.53
N ARG A 174 4.05 -30.51 29.20
CA ARG A 174 5.13 -31.20 28.49
C ARG A 174 5.84 -30.21 27.54
N SER A 175 7.16 -30.13 27.69
CA SER A 175 7.98 -29.34 26.75
C SER A 175 8.02 -29.99 25.35
N VAL A 176 8.14 -29.15 24.33
CA VAL A 176 8.41 -29.61 22.97
C VAL A 176 9.82 -30.15 22.91
N SER A 177 10.03 -31.33 22.32
CA SER A 177 11.36 -31.93 22.23
C SER A 177 12.32 -31.09 21.36
N ASP A 178 13.59 -31.03 21.78
CA ASP A 178 14.63 -30.26 21.09
C ASP A 178 14.75 -30.63 19.61
N ALA A 179 14.59 -31.90 19.28
CA ALA A 179 14.65 -32.40 17.91
C ALA A 179 13.49 -31.84 17.03
N TRP A 180 12.30 -31.66 17.61
CA TRP A 180 11.17 -31.03 16.92
C TRP A 180 11.39 -29.52 16.76
N MET A 181 11.85 -28.85 17.81
CA MET A 181 12.17 -27.43 17.80
C MET A 181 13.18 -27.11 16.71
N GLU A 182 14.27 -27.90 16.63
CA GLU A 182 15.31 -27.72 15.60
C GLU A 182 14.79 -27.92 14.17
N ARG A 183 13.94 -28.93 13.93
CA ARG A 183 13.33 -29.16 12.62
C ARG A 183 12.42 -28.02 12.18
N LEU A 184 11.56 -27.56 13.10
CA LEU A 184 10.65 -26.44 12.86
C LEU A 184 11.44 -25.15 12.60
N GLN A 185 12.51 -24.93 13.34
CA GLN A 185 13.38 -23.77 13.18
C GLN A 185 14.11 -23.78 11.82
N ARG A 186 14.66 -24.92 11.41
CA ARG A 186 15.27 -25.09 10.07
C ARG A 186 14.24 -24.85 8.95
N GLY A 187 13.02 -25.38 9.09
CA GLY A 187 11.93 -25.13 8.14
C GLY A 187 11.54 -23.65 8.08
N GLY A 188 11.43 -23.00 9.24
CA GLY A 188 11.13 -21.56 9.32
C GLY A 188 12.19 -20.69 8.67
N VAL A 189 13.49 -21.00 8.88
CA VAL A 189 14.60 -20.31 8.20
C VAL A 189 14.49 -20.47 6.68
N ALA A 190 14.20 -21.68 6.19
CA ALA A 190 14.05 -21.91 4.75
C ALA A 190 12.90 -21.09 4.15
N VAL A 191 11.75 -21.00 4.85
CA VAL A 191 10.61 -20.15 4.43
C VAL A 191 11.00 -18.68 4.42
N LEU A 192 11.69 -18.18 5.45
CA LEU A 192 12.14 -16.79 5.51
C LEU A 192 13.11 -16.45 4.37
N LEU A 193 14.08 -17.33 4.10
CA LEU A 193 15.02 -17.15 2.99
C LEU A 193 14.29 -17.13 1.63
N LEU A 194 13.30 -18.01 1.43
CA LEU A 194 12.48 -18.01 0.22
C LEU A 194 11.70 -16.69 0.07
N MET A 195 11.04 -16.23 1.13
CA MET A 195 10.28 -14.97 1.13
C MET A 195 11.20 -13.77 0.88
N MET A 196 12.39 -13.74 1.50
CA MET A 196 13.39 -12.69 1.28
C MET A 196 13.85 -12.67 -0.18
N SER A 197 14.10 -13.85 -0.76
CA SER A 197 14.51 -13.97 -2.17
C SER A 197 13.42 -13.46 -3.12
N ILE A 198 12.16 -13.80 -2.87
CA ILE A 198 11.02 -13.28 -3.64
C ILE A 198 10.90 -11.75 -3.48
N ALA A 199 11.01 -11.23 -2.27
CA ALA A 199 10.93 -9.80 -2.00
C ALA A 199 12.07 -9.03 -2.70
N LEU A 200 13.29 -9.56 -2.65
CA LEU A 200 14.45 -8.97 -3.33
C LEU A 200 14.28 -9.01 -4.86
N PHE A 201 13.77 -10.12 -5.40
CA PHE A 201 13.47 -10.22 -6.83
C PHE A 201 12.40 -9.19 -7.24
N ASN A 202 11.35 -9.02 -6.46
CA ASN A 202 10.32 -8.02 -6.71
C ASN A 202 10.89 -6.59 -6.68
N ASP A 203 11.78 -6.30 -5.72
CA ASP A 203 12.46 -5.01 -5.62
C ASP A 203 13.31 -4.72 -6.86
N LEU A 204 14.11 -5.70 -7.30
CA LEU A 204 14.94 -5.57 -8.51
C LEU A 204 14.10 -5.34 -9.76
N THR A 205 12.99 -6.06 -9.91
CA THR A 205 12.09 -5.86 -11.06
C THR A 205 11.42 -4.48 -11.05
N ARG A 206 11.20 -3.88 -9.88
CA ARG A 206 10.68 -2.50 -9.78
C ARG A 206 11.71 -1.43 -10.09
N LEU A 207 12.99 -1.70 -9.82
CA LEU A 207 14.06 -0.74 -10.04
C LEU A 207 14.54 -0.73 -11.50
N PHE A 208 14.48 -1.86 -12.18
CA PHE A 208 15.07 -2.05 -13.52
C PHE A 208 14.03 -2.37 -14.60
N GLY A 209 12.77 -2.58 -14.29
CA GLY A 209 11.65 -2.83 -15.20
C GLY A 209 10.71 -1.65 -15.26
#